data_a000777f2de50940f41a404bccba18d4
#
_entry.id   a000777f2de50940f41a404bccba18d4
#
_cell.length_a   1.000
_cell.length_b   1.000
_cell.length_c   1.000
_cell.angle_alpha   90.00
_cell.angle_beta   90.00
_cell.angle_gamma   90.00
#
_symmetry.space_group_name_H-M   'P 1'
#
loop_
_entity.id
_entity.type
_entity.pdbx_description
1 polymer ?
#
loop_
_entity_poly.entity_id
_entity_poly.type
_entity_poly.pdbx_seq_one_letter_code
_entity_poly.pdbx_strand_id
1 'polypeptide(L)'
;KNKTQEMAKLKAKAVGYREDGEIKIRKSIGAEVIRMTVCPCAQESVKESDKNKLLEFLDEETTQKVLDTVTFASHNQRGVGTLLIEVPEDREVKGEDIIEIIEESMSSPVCELLKRPDENATVLNAHKKPVFVEDCVRNMMEKIAKKYADFPEDTIITSRQENHESIHRHNAFAEKVTTMGELKEELRI
;
A
#
# COMPACT_ATOMS: atom_id res chain seq x y z
N LYS A 1 15.90 -8.43 -13.99
CA LYS A 1 15.58 -8.26 -12.55
C LYS A 1 16.84 -8.48 -11.76
N ASN A 2 17.38 -7.41 -11.17
CA ASN A 2 18.43 -7.55 -10.16
C ASN A 2 17.84 -8.31 -8.98
N LYS A 3 18.47 -9.43 -8.61
CA LYS A 3 18.12 -10.17 -7.40
C LYS A 3 18.73 -9.46 -6.18
N THR A 4 18.19 -8.31 -5.83
CA THR A 4 18.51 -7.67 -4.56
C THR A 4 17.59 -8.23 -3.49
N GLN A 5 18.14 -8.55 -2.33
CA GLN A 5 17.34 -8.91 -1.15
C GLN A 5 16.80 -7.60 -0.57
N GLU A 6 15.50 -7.54 -0.38
CA GLU A 6 14.83 -6.45 0.31
C GLU A 6 14.45 -6.92 1.70
N MET A 7 14.58 -6.04 2.69
CA MET A 7 14.24 -6.36 4.08
C MET A 7 12.79 -6.03 4.37
N ALA A 8 12.06 -7.00 4.92
CA ALA A 8 10.76 -6.80 5.53
C ALA A 8 10.83 -7.17 7.02
N LYS A 9 10.08 -6.45 7.85
CA LYS A 9 10.00 -6.75 9.28
C LYS A 9 8.76 -7.56 9.56
N LEU A 10 8.94 -8.82 9.94
CA LEU A 10 7.85 -9.68 10.40
C LEU A 10 7.51 -9.38 11.86
N LYS A 11 6.23 -9.42 12.17
CA LYS A 11 5.68 -9.23 13.53
C LYS A 11 4.87 -10.46 13.90
N ALA A 12 5.12 -11.03 15.06
CA ALA A 12 4.35 -12.13 15.61
C ALA A 12 4.10 -11.88 17.11
N LYS A 13 2.87 -12.13 17.56
CA LYS A 13 2.46 -12.05 18.96
C LYS A 13 1.47 -13.17 19.24
N ALA A 14 1.56 -13.80 20.39
CA ALA A 14 0.56 -14.73 20.89
C ALA A 14 0.08 -14.28 22.27
N VAL A 15 -1.21 -14.37 22.51
CA VAL A 15 -1.85 -14.05 23.78
C VAL A 15 -2.71 -15.23 24.21
N GLY A 16 -2.36 -15.83 25.36
CA GLY A 16 -3.18 -16.83 26.03
C GLY A 16 -4.12 -16.15 27.03
N TYR A 17 -5.39 -16.52 27.03
CA TYR A 17 -6.39 -16.07 27.99
C TYR A 17 -7.22 -17.25 28.47
N ARG A 18 -7.85 -17.10 29.63
CA ARG A 18 -8.72 -18.15 30.20
C ARG A 18 -10.17 -17.77 29.97
N GLU A 19 -10.92 -18.67 29.32
CA GLU A 19 -12.34 -18.57 29.09
C GLU A 19 -13.01 -19.91 29.44
N ASP A 20 -14.06 -19.88 30.25
CA ASP A 20 -14.80 -21.06 30.72
C ASP A 20 -13.92 -22.17 31.32
N GLY A 21 -12.80 -21.78 31.97
CA GLY A 21 -11.86 -22.72 32.58
C GLY A 21 -10.80 -23.26 31.64
N GLU A 22 -10.91 -23.06 30.34
CA GLU A 22 -9.95 -23.46 29.31
C GLU A 22 -8.98 -22.33 28.94
N ILE A 23 -7.79 -22.69 28.49
CA ILE A 23 -6.84 -21.72 27.93
C ILE A 23 -7.08 -21.64 26.44
N LYS A 24 -7.39 -20.44 25.97
CA LYS A 24 -7.47 -20.11 24.54
C LYS A 24 -6.30 -19.23 24.13
N ILE A 25 -5.86 -19.37 22.92
CA ILE A 25 -4.74 -18.60 22.34
C ILE A 25 -5.25 -17.85 21.12
N ARG A 26 -4.93 -16.55 21.06
CA ARG A 26 -5.01 -15.75 19.83
C ARG A 26 -3.60 -15.36 19.42
N LYS A 27 -3.32 -15.44 18.14
CA LYS A 27 -2.03 -15.04 17.57
C LYS A 27 -2.21 -13.92 16.55
N SER A 28 -1.32 -12.94 16.59
CA SER A 28 -1.25 -11.87 15.61
C SER A 28 -0.02 -12.10 14.75
N ILE A 29 -0.19 -12.15 13.44
CA ILE A 29 0.87 -12.24 12.44
C ILE A 29 0.77 -11.01 11.55
N GLY A 30 1.90 -10.42 11.21
CA GLY A 30 1.94 -9.26 10.36
C GLY A 30 3.32 -8.92 9.83
N ALA A 31 3.36 -7.89 9.01
CA ALA A 31 4.59 -7.37 8.46
C ALA A 31 4.60 -5.83 8.43
N GLU A 32 5.79 -5.30 8.32
CA GLU A 32 6.08 -3.90 8.05
C GLU A 32 7.04 -3.84 6.86
N VAL A 33 6.66 -3.12 5.82
CA VAL A 33 7.39 -3.06 4.55
C VAL A 33 7.57 -1.60 4.15
N ILE A 34 8.79 -1.25 3.72
CA ILE A 34 9.10 0.08 3.19
C ILE A 34 8.98 0.05 1.68
N ARG A 35 8.15 0.95 1.13
CA ARG A 35 7.94 1.13 -0.31
C ARG A 35 7.82 2.62 -0.65
N MET A 36 7.66 2.93 -1.93
CA MET A 36 7.44 4.28 -2.42
C MET A 36 5.96 4.55 -2.63
N THR A 37 5.53 5.77 -2.32
CA THR A 37 4.24 6.35 -2.74
C THR A 37 4.47 7.60 -3.55
N VAL A 38 3.55 7.89 -4.47
CA VAL A 38 3.51 9.08 -5.33
C VAL A 38 2.20 9.79 -5.08
N CYS A 39 2.23 11.09 -4.88
CA CYS A 39 1.03 11.89 -4.60
C CYS A 39 0.16 12.07 -5.86
N PRO A 40 -1.10 11.59 -5.87
CA PRO A 40 -2.01 11.78 -7.00
C PRO A 40 -2.38 13.24 -7.24
N CYS A 41 -2.67 14.02 -6.19
CA CYS A 41 -3.07 15.42 -6.29
C CYS A 41 -2.02 16.29 -6.99
N ALA A 42 -0.77 16.19 -6.56
CA ALA A 42 0.32 16.97 -7.14
C ALA A 42 0.55 16.58 -8.61
N GLN A 43 0.43 15.30 -8.93
CA GLN A 43 0.54 14.82 -10.32
C GLN A 43 -0.55 15.41 -11.22
N GLU A 44 -1.80 15.38 -10.77
CA GLU A 44 -2.93 15.92 -11.55
C GLU A 44 -2.82 17.43 -11.71
N SER A 45 -2.41 18.16 -10.67
CA SER A 45 -2.19 19.60 -10.75
C SER A 45 -1.10 19.99 -11.76
N VAL A 46 0.00 19.24 -11.81
CA VAL A 46 1.07 19.43 -12.80
C VAL A 46 0.54 19.16 -14.20
N LYS A 47 -0.19 18.06 -14.38
CA LYS A 47 -0.79 17.68 -15.66
C LYS A 47 -1.76 18.73 -16.17
N GLU A 48 -2.63 19.28 -15.31
CA GLU A 48 -3.58 20.33 -15.66
C GLU A 48 -2.87 21.65 -16.06
N SER A 49 -1.84 22.04 -15.28
CA SER A 49 -1.01 23.20 -15.61
C SER A 49 -0.34 23.07 -16.96
N ASP A 50 0.22 21.92 -17.29
CA ASP A 50 0.90 21.69 -18.56
C ASP A 50 -0.10 21.56 -19.72
N LYS A 51 -1.29 21.00 -19.49
CA LYS A 51 -2.39 21.01 -20.46
C LYS A 51 -2.74 22.42 -20.90
N ASN A 52 -2.92 23.32 -19.95
CA ASN A 52 -3.27 24.71 -20.24
C ASN A 52 -2.19 25.42 -21.07
N LYS A 53 -0.90 25.20 -20.77
CA LYS A 53 0.21 25.74 -21.57
C LYS A 53 0.28 25.15 -22.97
N LEU A 54 0.03 23.85 -23.13
CA LEU A 54 0.02 23.18 -24.44
C LEU A 54 -1.10 23.70 -25.34
N LEU A 55 -2.27 24.00 -24.79
CA LEU A 55 -3.42 24.55 -25.50
C LEU A 55 -3.19 25.98 -26.02
N GLU A 56 -2.16 26.70 -25.56
CA GLU A 56 -1.78 28.00 -26.10
C GLU A 56 -1.22 27.92 -27.53
N PHE A 57 -0.71 26.75 -27.97
CA PHE A 57 -0.04 26.57 -29.24
C PHE A 57 -0.34 25.24 -29.95
N LEU A 58 -1.07 24.31 -29.32
CA LEU A 58 -1.53 23.06 -29.89
C LEU A 58 -3.06 22.98 -29.87
N ASP A 59 -3.64 22.24 -30.82
CA ASP A 59 -5.05 21.86 -30.76
C ASP A 59 -5.32 20.82 -29.67
N GLU A 60 -6.59 20.63 -29.33
CA GLU A 60 -7.02 19.77 -28.24
C GLU A 60 -6.64 18.29 -28.45
N GLU A 61 -6.77 17.80 -29.71
CA GLU A 61 -6.46 16.41 -30.05
C GLU A 61 -4.96 16.13 -29.90
N THR A 62 -4.13 17.02 -30.40
CA THR A 62 -2.66 16.91 -30.28
C THR A 62 -2.23 17.05 -28.83
N THR A 63 -2.82 17.98 -28.08
CA THR A 63 -2.59 18.13 -26.63
C THR A 63 -2.89 16.84 -25.89
N GLN A 64 -4.04 16.21 -26.14
CA GLN A 64 -4.39 14.95 -25.48
C GLN A 64 -3.39 13.83 -25.80
N LYS A 65 -2.95 13.71 -27.05
CA LYS A 65 -1.92 12.73 -27.44
C LYS A 65 -0.58 12.95 -26.69
N VAL A 66 -0.18 14.20 -26.47
CA VAL A 66 1.01 14.53 -25.68
C VAL A 66 0.81 14.09 -24.22
N LEU A 67 -0.34 14.46 -23.62
CA LEU A 67 -0.66 14.13 -22.23
C LEU A 67 -0.70 12.62 -21.97
N ASP A 68 -1.15 11.82 -22.95
CA ASP A 68 -1.21 10.36 -22.84
C ASP A 68 0.15 9.68 -23.06
N THR A 69 1.11 10.41 -23.65
CA THR A 69 2.43 9.87 -23.98
C THR A 69 3.45 10.11 -22.88
N VAL A 70 3.39 11.27 -22.20
CA VAL A 70 4.38 11.67 -21.21
C VAL A 70 4.00 11.23 -19.80
N THR A 71 5.01 11.01 -18.97
CA THR A 71 4.80 10.73 -17.54
C THR A 71 4.93 12.03 -16.76
N PHE A 72 3.86 12.44 -16.08
CA PHE A 72 3.86 13.65 -15.27
C PHE A 72 4.55 13.42 -13.93
N ALA A 73 5.37 14.37 -13.53
CA ALA A 73 6.04 14.34 -12.24
C ALA A 73 5.07 14.62 -11.08
N SER A 74 5.40 14.08 -9.93
CA SER A 74 4.80 14.40 -8.66
C SER A 74 5.85 14.23 -7.56
N HIS A 75 5.61 14.78 -6.40
CA HIS A 75 6.45 14.39 -5.27
C HIS A 75 6.23 12.92 -4.92
N ASN A 76 7.31 12.28 -4.54
CA ASN A 76 7.31 10.91 -4.10
C ASN A 76 8.13 10.79 -2.81
N GLN A 77 7.84 9.79 -2.04
CA GLN A 77 8.45 9.57 -0.73
C GLN A 77 8.43 8.09 -0.37
N ARG A 78 9.31 7.73 0.56
CA ARG A 78 9.23 6.43 1.22
C ARG A 78 8.04 6.43 2.17
N GLY A 79 7.35 5.30 2.20
CA GLY A 79 6.28 5.04 3.15
C GLY A 79 6.46 3.68 3.80
N VAL A 80 5.86 3.52 4.96
CA VAL A 80 5.85 2.28 5.74
C VAL A 80 4.44 1.74 5.75
N GLY A 81 4.24 0.63 5.05
CA GLY A 81 3.00 -0.15 5.13
C GLY A 81 3.08 -1.16 6.26
N THR A 82 2.07 -1.25 7.09
CA THR A 82 1.93 -2.23 8.17
C THR A 82 0.59 -2.93 8.04
N LEU A 83 0.61 -4.26 8.10
CA LEU A 83 -0.59 -5.08 8.10
C LEU A 83 -0.44 -6.19 9.14
N LEU A 84 -1.44 -6.34 10.03
CA LEU A 84 -1.51 -7.39 11.05
C LEU A 84 -2.87 -8.07 10.98
N ILE A 85 -2.87 -9.38 11.22
CA ILE A 85 -4.09 -10.19 11.35
C ILE A 85 -4.01 -10.91 12.67
N GLU A 86 -5.06 -10.79 13.49
CA GLU A 86 -5.20 -11.53 14.73
C GLU A 86 -6.26 -12.62 14.58
N VAL A 87 -5.84 -13.85 14.76
CA VAL A 87 -6.63 -15.07 14.52
C VAL A 87 -6.59 -16.03 15.70
N PRO A 88 -7.56 -16.96 15.82
CA PRO A 88 -7.46 -18.09 16.70
C PRO A 88 -6.23 -18.96 16.39
N GLU A 89 -5.85 -19.82 17.36
CA GLU A 89 -4.66 -20.67 17.30
C GLU A 89 -4.65 -21.59 16.07
N ASP A 90 -5.81 -22.13 15.69
CA ASP A 90 -5.99 -23.10 14.61
C ASP A 90 -5.90 -22.51 13.19
N ARG A 91 -5.82 -21.19 13.06
CA ARG A 91 -5.70 -20.52 11.76
C ARG A 91 -4.25 -20.19 11.43
N GLU A 92 -3.85 -20.43 10.19
CA GLU A 92 -2.51 -20.12 9.69
C GLU A 92 -2.51 -18.86 8.82
N VAL A 93 -1.56 -17.96 9.10
CA VAL A 93 -1.30 -16.74 8.30
C VAL A 93 0.16 -16.79 7.85
N LYS A 94 0.40 -16.67 6.56
CA LYS A 94 1.75 -16.65 6.00
C LYS A 94 2.28 -15.22 5.96
N GLY A 95 3.48 -15.02 6.51
CA GLY A 95 4.13 -13.71 6.51
C GLY A 95 4.41 -13.19 5.10
N GLU A 96 4.72 -14.07 4.16
CA GLU A 96 4.95 -13.77 2.76
C GLU A 96 3.70 -13.19 2.09
N ASP A 97 2.52 -13.74 2.38
CA ASP A 97 1.25 -13.22 1.85
C ASP A 97 0.99 -11.78 2.34
N ILE A 98 1.30 -11.51 3.63
CA ILE A 98 1.16 -10.18 4.21
C ILE A 98 2.11 -9.19 3.54
N ILE A 99 3.37 -9.59 3.34
CA ILE A 99 4.37 -8.76 2.64
C ILE A 99 3.89 -8.43 1.23
N GLU A 100 3.45 -9.42 0.44
CA GLU A 100 2.96 -9.24 -0.92
C GLU A 100 1.78 -8.26 -0.98
N ILE A 101 0.81 -8.41 -0.07
CA ILE A 101 -0.35 -7.51 0.03
C ILE A 101 0.09 -6.06 0.26
N ILE A 102 1.03 -5.82 1.19
CA ILE A 102 1.54 -4.48 1.46
C ILE A 102 2.25 -3.92 0.22
N GLU A 103 3.15 -4.71 -0.38
CA GLU A 103 3.93 -4.32 -1.55
C GLU A 103 3.06 -3.92 -2.73
N GLU A 104 2.03 -4.70 -3.01
CA GLU A 104 1.09 -4.44 -4.08
C GLU A 104 0.13 -3.28 -3.81
N SER A 105 0.04 -2.80 -2.58
CA SER A 105 -0.85 -1.70 -2.20
C SER A 105 -0.22 -0.32 -2.35
N MET A 106 1.09 -0.25 -2.59
CA MET A 106 1.86 0.99 -2.75
C MET A 106 2.28 1.22 -4.21
N SER A 107 2.91 2.36 -4.51
CA SER A 107 3.21 2.76 -5.90
C SER A 107 4.34 1.95 -6.54
N SER A 108 5.45 1.75 -5.85
CA SER A 108 6.63 1.09 -6.41
C SER A 108 7.56 0.53 -5.32
N PRO A 109 8.39 -0.47 -5.64
CA PRO A 109 9.43 -0.94 -4.73
C PRO A 109 10.48 0.15 -4.47
N VAL A 110 11.15 0.01 -3.33
CA VAL A 110 12.39 0.70 -2.98
C VAL A 110 13.47 -0.37 -2.89
N CYS A 111 14.56 -0.22 -3.61
CA CYS A 111 15.64 -1.20 -3.67
C CYS A 111 16.94 -0.64 -3.10
N GLU A 112 17.70 -1.48 -2.40
CA GLU A 112 19.02 -1.10 -1.84
C GLU A 112 20.04 -0.73 -2.93
N LEU A 113 19.97 -1.36 -4.09
CA LEU A 113 20.87 -1.13 -5.21
C LEU A 113 20.09 -1.13 -6.52
N LEU A 114 20.19 -0.03 -7.26
CA LEU A 114 19.64 0.14 -8.60
C LEU A 114 20.74 0.54 -9.57
N LYS A 115 20.67 0.04 -10.80
CA LYS A 115 21.40 0.58 -11.93
C LYS A 115 20.56 1.62 -12.65
N ARG A 116 21.16 2.50 -13.45
CA ARG A 116 20.43 3.57 -14.15
C ARG A 116 19.18 3.12 -14.90
N PRO A 117 19.15 1.98 -15.64
CA PRO A 117 17.91 1.51 -16.26
C PRO A 117 16.83 1.09 -15.24
N ASP A 118 17.25 0.53 -14.08
CA ASP A 118 16.34 0.11 -13.01
C ASP A 118 15.76 1.34 -12.28
N GLU A 119 16.57 2.38 -12.06
CA GLU A 119 16.11 3.67 -11.50
C GLU A 119 15.02 4.28 -12.38
N ASN A 120 15.27 4.38 -13.70
CA ASN A 120 14.29 4.88 -14.66
C ASN A 120 12.97 4.07 -14.60
N ALA A 121 13.07 2.75 -14.64
CA ALA A 121 11.89 1.88 -14.56
C ALA A 121 11.12 2.07 -13.25
N THR A 122 11.83 2.19 -12.12
CA THR A 122 11.23 2.42 -10.80
C THR A 122 10.46 3.73 -10.75
N VAL A 123 11.05 4.82 -11.24
CA VAL A 123 10.42 6.15 -11.28
C VAL A 123 9.17 6.14 -12.18
N LEU A 124 9.30 5.62 -13.40
CA LEU A 124 8.17 5.54 -14.33
C LEU A 124 7.02 4.70 -13.77
N ASN A 125 7.32 3.54 -13.18
CA ASN A 125 6.30 2.67 -12.59
C ASN A 125 5.63 3.31 -11.38
N ALA A 126 6.39 4.01 -10.53
CA ALA A 126 5.84 4.73 -9.39
C ALA A 126 4.80 5.78 -9.82
N HIS A 127 5.14 6.60 -10.83
CA HIS A 127 4.25 7.65 -11.33
C HIS A 127 3.05 7.13 -12.15
N LYS A 128 3.08 5.87 -12.60
CA LYS A 128 1.92 5.20 -13.21
C LYS A 128 0.89 4.70 -12.20
N LYS A 129 1.28 4.62 -10.94
CA LYS A 129 0.43 4.13 -9.85
C LYS A 129 0.49 5.06 -8.64
N PRO A 130 0.06 6.33 -8.79
CA PRO A 130 -0.02 7.24 -7.66
C PRO A 130 -1.08 6.76 -6.67
N VAL A 131 -0.80 6.84 -5.35
CA VAL A 131 -1.72 6.41 -4.29
C VAL A 131 -1.57 7.29 -3.06
N PHE A 132 -2.69 7.64 -2.44
CA PHE A 132 -2.75 8.28 -1.12
C PHE A 132 -2.50 7.27 0.01
N VAL A 133 -2.24 7.75 1.22
CA VAL A 133 -2.11 6.88 2.41
C VAL A 133 -3.39 6.09 2.66
N GLU A 134 -4.55 6.69 2.44
CA GLU A 134 -5.88 6.07 2.58
C GLU A 134 -6.10 4.99 1.53
N ASP A 135 -5.63 5.20 0.29
CA ASP A 135 -5.73 4.21 -0.77
C ASP A 135 -4.86 2.98 -0.49
N CYS A 136 -3.66 3.20 0.07
CA CYS A 136 -2.82 2.09 0.51
C CYS A 136 -3.55 1.23 1.55
N VAL A 137 -4.18 1.87 2.55
CA VAL A 137 -4.96 1.16 3.60
C VAL A 137 -6.16 0.43 3.00
N ARG A 138 -6.95 1.07 2.12
CA ARG A 138 -8.08 0.44 1.44
C ARG A 138 -7.64 -0.76 0.59
N ASN A 139 -6.56 -0.60 -0.17
CA ASN A 139 -6.01 -1.68 -1.00
C ASN A 139 -5.55 -2.88 -0.16
N MET A 140 -4.85 -2.63 0.97
CA MET A 140 -4.47 -3.69 1.90
C MET A 140 -5.69 -4.40 2.47
N MET A 141 -6.71 -3.66 2.90
CA MET A 141 -7.95 -4.22 3.45
C MET A 141 -8.71 -5.07 2.42
N GLU A 142 -8.86 -4.58 1.19
CA GLU A 142 -9.54 -5.33 0.12
C GLU A 142 -8.79 -6.63 -0.22
N LYS A 143 -7.47 -6.57 -0.35
CA LYS A 143 -6.65 -7.74 -0.68
C LYS A 143 -6.67 -8.79 0.43
N ILE A 144 -6.59 -8.37 1.70
CA ILE A 144 -6.62 -9.29 2.83
C ILE A 144 -7.99 -9.98 2.95
N ALA A 145 -9.10 -9.24 2.75
CA ALA A 145 -10.43 -9.80 2.78
C ALA A 145 -10.65 -10.85 1.68
N LYS A 146 -10.09 -10.62 0.49
CA LYS A 146 -10.13 -11.59 -0.61
C LYS A 146 -9.24 -12.81 -0.35
N LYS A 147 -8.03 -12.59 0.15
CA LYS A 147 -7.03 -13.65 0.37
C LYS A 147 -7.45 -14.64 1.48
N TYR A 148 -8.07 -14.12 2.54
CA TYR A 148 -8.48 -14.88 3.72
C TYR A 148 -10.00 -14.84 3.92
N ALA A 149 -10.75 -14.94 2.83
CA ALA A 149 -12.22 -14.86 2.85
C ALA A 149 -12.90 -15.93 3.72
N ASP A 150 -12.25 -17.06 3.95
CA ASP A 150 -12.71 -18.17 4.79
C ASP A 150 -12.41 -18.01 6.29
N PHE A 151 -11.73 -16.90 6.67
CA PHE A 151 -11.40 -16.66 8.08
C PHE A 151 -12.63 -16.25 8.89
N PRO A 152 -12.62 -16.56 10.21
CA PRO A 152 -13.71 -16.19 11.12
C PRO A 152 -14.04 -14.70 11.08
N GLU A 153 -15.32 -14.37 11.27
CA GLU A 153 -15.77 -12.97 11.25
C GLU A 153 -15.16 -12.12 12.37
N ASP A 154 -14.78 -12.74 13.49
CA ASP A 154 -14.09 -12.09 14.62
C ASP A 154 -12.58 -11.91 14.43
N THR A 155 -12.02 -12.30 13.27
CA THR A 155 -10.63 -12.04 12.89
C THR A 155 -10.37 -10.54 12.86
N ILE A 156 -9.44 -10.04 13.68
CA ILE A 156 -9.11 -8.61 13.74
C ILE A 156 -8.01 -8.30 12.74
N ILE A 157 -8.23 -7.25 11.94
CA ILE A 157 -7.29 -6.79 10.93
C ILE A 157 -6.90 -5.34 11.25
N THR A 158 -5.59 -5.08 11.30
CA THR A 158 -5.05 -3.73 11.44
C THR A 158 -4.21 -3.42 10.22
N SER A 159 -4.55 -2.36 9.50
CA SER A 159 -3.78 -1.83 8.38
C SER A 159 -3.40 -0.38 8.65
N ARG A 160 -2.14 -0.04 8.41
CA ARG A 160 -1.61 1.31 8.55
C ARG A 160 -0.64 1.62 7.41
N GLN A 161 -0.74 2.80 6.87
CA GLN A 161 0.24 3.40 5.98
C GLN A 161 0.74 4.70 6.59
N GLU A 162 2.06 4.89 6.65
CA GLU A 162 2.68 6.14 7.02
C GLU A 162 3.66 6.58 5.92
N ASN A 163 3.47 7.77 5.38
CA ASN A 163 4.34 8.37 4.38
C ASN A 163 5.28 9.39 5.02
N HIS A 164 6.57 9.25 4.74
CA HIS A 164 7.59 10.22 5.10
C HIS A 164 7.62 11.33 4.05
N GLU A 165 6.74 12.30 4.20
CA GLU A 165 6.49 13.32 3.19
C GLU A 165 7.75 14.10 2.79
N SER A 166 7.94 14.31 1.46
CA SER A 166 9.14 14.94 0.93
C SER A 166 9.04 16.46 0.82
N ILE A 167 7.83 16.99 0.60
CA ILE A 167 7.59 18.44 0.46
C ILE A 167 6.92 19.08 1.70
N HIS A 168 6.49 18.27 2.67
CA HIS A 168 5.87 18.72 3.92
C HIS A 168 6.79 18.44 5.11
N ARG A 169 6.65 19.23 6.18
CA ARG A 169 7.41 19.04 7.43
C ARG A 169 6.85 17.95 8.33
N HIS A 170 5.66 17.46 8.05
CA HIS A 170 4.98 16.40 8.78
C HIS A 170 4.86 15.15 7.92
N ASN A 171 4.72 14.02 8.55
CA ASN A 171 4.32 12.78 7.88
C ASN A 171 2.79 12.73 7.76
N ALA A 172 2.31 12.03 6.75
CA ALA A 172 0.90 11.68 6.60
C ALA A 172 0.70 10.21 6.96
N PHE A 173 -0.41 9.88 7.63
CA PHE A 173 -0.76 8.48 7.86
C PHE A 173 -2.27 8.25 7.80
N ALA A 174 -2.63 7.02 7.47
CA ALA A 174 -3.97 6.47 7.63
C ALA A 174 -3.88 5.13 8.35
N GLU A 175 -4.88 4.82 9.15
CA GLU A 175 -4.98 3.55 9.86
C GLU A 175 -6.43 3.08 9.91
N LYS A 176 -6.64 1.78 9.79
CA LYS A 176 -7.94 1.14 10.00
C LYS A 176 -7.75 -0.14 10.80
N VAL A 177 -8.59 -0.29 11.83
CA VAL A 177 -8.76 -1.52 12.60
C VAL A 177 -10.20 -1.95 12.44
N THR A 178 -10.44 -3.20 12.06
CA THR A 178 -11.78 -3.74 11.83
C THR A 178 -11.77 -5.26 12.00
N THR A 179 -12.94 -5.86 12.05
CA THR A 179 -13.07 -7.31 11.97
C THR A 179 -13.26 -7.78 10.53
N MET A 180 -13.04 -9.07 10.27
CA MET A 180 -13.26 -9.66 8.95
C MET A 180 -14.75 -9.56 8.56
N GLY A 181 -15.66 -9.75 9.50
CA GLY A 181 -17.10 -9.63 9.26
C GLY A 181 -17.51 -8.23 8.82
N GLU A 182 -17.11 -7.20 9.57
CA GLU A 182 -17.35 -5.79 9.21
C GLU A 182 -16.75 -5.44 7.85
N LEU A 183 -15.54 -5.93 7.58
CA LEU A 183 -14.85 -5.65 6.34
C LEU A 183 -15.54 -6.30 5.13
N LYS A 184 -16.01 -7.52 5.25
CA LYS A 184 -16.79 -8.19 4.20
C LYS A 184 -18.11 -7.46 3.91
N GLU A 185 -18.82 -7.02 4.96
CA GLU A 185 -20.05 -6.25 4.82
C GLU A 185 -19.79 -4.93 4.08
N GLU A 186 -18.75 -4.18 4.45
CA GLU A 186 -18.35 -2.93 3.80
C GLU A 186 -18.00 -3.13 2.32
N LEU A 187 -17.25 -4.19 2.00
CA LEU A 187 -16.82 -4.53 0.64
C LEU A 187 -17.90 -5.27 -0.17
N ARG A 188 -18.99 -5.70 0.46
CA ARG A 188 -20.08 -6.47 -0.14
C ARG A 188 -19.61 -7.79 -0.78
N ILE A 189 -18.76 -8.52 -0.10
CA ILE A 189 -18.17 -9.81 -0.52
C ILE A 189 -18.48 -10.92 0.50
#